data_82d6132989b00eed43257ffc4d6b5fee
#
_entry.id   82d6132989b00eed43257ffc4d6b5fee
#
_cell.length_a   1.000
_cell.length_b   1.000
_cell.length_c   1.000
_cell.angle_alpha   90.00
_cell.angle_beta   90.00
_cell.angle_gamma   90.00
#
_symmetry.space_group_name_H-M   'P 1'
#
loop_
_entity.id
_entity.type
_entity.pdbx_description
1 polymer ?
#
loop_
_entity_poly.entity_id
_entity_poly.type
_entity_poly.pdbx_seq_one_letter_code
_entity_poly.pdbx_strand_id
1 'polypeptide(L)'
;MSPTVLPSSNYVSVTWGIRTDSGGLTVTLLHRAGIMSQAGAGHVTVLTFDNFPDYKQVEVELRKMGRLFGDVSIRNLWDWLRTEHIPVRSTGPSTTLDNAFTPIADSDSFESTFRGGKEISRTRYAADDITVLQVDHYREDGTLMLSDRRDFRERGIRGGRRIILCDFEGKPYKLWKVANDFYHWALDRMNGKTPTTYIVDSKTAVNMFIEYRRRNALTVHVIQGAHVEGITSDGRPILTEARSKSISQLPAFDLVATLTKRQRKDVTEIVGASPNLVVIPNSVPLPDPSSITLERPVERGIVVAAFVPRKRVHLAIEAASTAFATSPLHLDVYGDGESKPEVDAMVKAVDAARFTTFHGYSTTALGETKTASFILITSETEGTPLVLLEGMAAGCIPISFDIPYGPSDIIVDGVNGFLIPNGDTDAMAAAIVRLQSLPAEKVLAMRKAAIDSVQSFNDAAVLELWNKELRKAWKHKSAVWWRALRKWQATNAEKAYARRAPEIGPKTPPAPRR
;
A
#
# COMPACT_ATOMS: atom_id res chain seq x y z
N MET A 1 -16.83 -23.85 11.91
CA MET A 1 -15.36 -23.96 11.72
C MET A 1 -14.66 -23.47 12.98
N SER A 2 -13.65 -24.20 13.47
CA SER A 2 -12.83 -23.69 14.57
C SER A 2 -12.19 -22.38 14.16
N PRO A 3 -12.06 -21.38 15.05
CA PRO A 3 -11.48 -20.10 14.71
C PRO A 3 -10.04 -20.30 14.22
N THR A 4 -9.68 -19.61 13.12
CA THR A 4 -8.30 -19.59 12.60
C THR A 4 -7.39 -18.97 13.65
N VAL A 5 -6.41 -19.76 14.15
CA VAL A 5 -5.45 -19.28 15.15
C VAL A 5 -4.11 -19.02 14.46
N LEU A 6 -3.72 -17.76 14.38
CA LEU A 6 -2.44 -17.35 13.81
C LEU A 6 -1.24 -17.83 14.65
N PRO A 7 -0.02 -17.98 14.09
CA PRO A 7 1.18 -18.30 14.86
C PRO A 7 1.41 -17.32 16.02
N SER A 8 1.85 -17.84 17.16
CA SER A 8 2.16 -17.00 18.33
C SER A 8 3.36 -16.10 18.04
N SER A 9 3.11 -14.82 17.83
CA SER A 9 4.12 -13.77 17.65
C SER A 9 3.46 -12.41 17.86
N ASN A 10 4.25 -11.36 18.10
CA ASN A 10 3.75 -10.00 17.92
C ASN A 10 3.55 -9.74 16.42
N TYR A 11 2.46 -9.07 16.08
CA TYR A 11 2.18 -8.70 14.69
C TYR A 11 2.38 -7.20 14.49
N VAL A 12 3.21 -6.84 13.52
CA VAL A 12 3.52 -5.46 13.18
C VAL A 12 3.28 -5.25 11.69
N SER A 13 2.23 -4.52 11.35
CA SER A 13 1.99 -4.03 9.99
C SER A 13 2.81 -2.77 9.75
N VAL A 14 3.57 -2.73 8.66
CA VAL A 14 4.56 -1.67 8.42
C VAL A 14 4.21 -0.86 7.19
N THR A 15 4.08 0.46 7.38
CA THR A 15 3.95 1.43 6.29
C THR A 15 4.82 2.65 6.56
N TRP A 16 5.03 3.52 5.55
CA TRP A 16 5.81 4.74 5.76
C TRP A 16 5.05 5.76 6.60
N GLY A 17 3.79 5.98 6.26
CA GLY A 17 2.90 6.89 6.97
C GLY A 17 1.44 6.59 6.68
N ILE A 18 0.55 7.15 7.49
CA ILE A 18 -0.91 7.02 7.36
C ILE A 18 -1.54 8.40 7.50
N ARG A 19 -2.57 8.65 6.67
CA ARG A 19 -3.49 9.79 6.77
C ARG A 19 -4.92 9.27 6.74
N THR A 20 -5.84 10.08 7.22
CA THR A 20 -7.26 9.74 7.26
C THR A 20 -7.90 9.62 5.88
N ASP A 21 -7.36 10.34 4.90
CA ASP A 21 -7.73 10.32 3.48
C ASP A 21 -6.92 9.33 2.63
N SER A 22 -6.03 8.56 3.26
CA SER A 22 -5.17 7.58 2.55
C SER A 22 -6.01 6.56 1.77
N GLY A 23 -5.54 6.24 0.55
CA GLY A 23 -6.22 5.34 -0.38
C GLY A 23 -6.08 3.84 -0.08
N GLY A 24 -6.37 3.02 -1.08
CA GLY A 24 -6.56 1.57 -0.98
C GLY A 24 -5.47 0.79 -0.25
N LEU A 25 -4.19 1.14 -0.38
CA LEU A 25 -3.10 0.48 0.33
C LEU A 25 -3.28 0.58 1.85
N THR A 26 -3.60 1.77 2.36
CA THR A 26 -3.81 1.99 3.80
C THR A 26 -5.06 1.28 4.28
N VAL A 27 -6.15 1.34 3.49
CA VAL A 27 -7.40 0.64 3.82
C VAL A 27 -7.16 -0.86 3.97
N THR A 28 -6.48 -1.49 3.01
CA THR A 28 -6.19 -2.94 3.08
C THR A 28 -5.25 -3.32 4.22
N LEU A 29 -4.24 -2.50 4.50
CA LEU A 29 -3.32 -2.72 5.62
C LEU A 29 -4.05 -2.68 6.96
N LEU A 30 -4.89 -1.64 7.18
CA LEU A 30 -5.65 -1.47 8.41
C LEU A 30 -6.71 -2.56 8.56
N HIS A 31 -7.42 -2.91 7.49
CA HIS A 31 -8.40 -3.99 7.47
C HIS A 31 -7.74 -5.32 7.86
N ARG A 32 -6.62 -5.68 7.23
CA ARG A 32 -5.85 -6.88 7.56
C ARG A 32 -5.39 -6.88 9.02
N ALA A 33 -4.91 -5.75 9.54
CA ALA A 33 -4.51 -5.65 10.95
C ALA A 33 -5.70 -5.92 11.87
N GLY A 34 -6.87 -5.36 11.58
CA GLY A 34 -8.10 -5.56 12.33
C GLY A 34 -8.55 -7.01 12.36
N ILE A 35 -8.68 -7.66 11.21
CA ILE A 35 -9.11 -9.06 11.13
C ILE A 35 -8.09 -10.02 11.77
N MET A 36 -6.78 -9.74 11.66
CA MET A 36 -5.74 -10.53 12.34
C MET A 36 -5.85 -10.42 13.86
N SER A 37 -6.12 -9.22 14.40
CA SER A 37 -6.30 -9.05 15.85
C SER A 37 -7.50 -9.85 16.38
N GLN A 38 -8.59 -9.89 15.63
CA GLN A 38 -9.79 -10.68 15.97
C GLN A 38 -9.58 -12.20 15.81
N ALA A 39 -8.65 -12.62 14.93
CA ALA A 39 -8.31 -14.01 14.69
C ALA A 39 -7.22 -14.57 15.63
N GLY A 40 -7.02 -13.96 16.79
CA GLY A 40 -6.12 -14.45 17.82
C GLY A 40 -4.66 -14.02 17.68
N ALA A 41 -4.35 -13.04 16.83
CA ALA A 41 -3.04 -12.38 16.83
C ALA A 41 -2.80 -11.56 18.13
N GLY A 42 -3.85 -11.31 18.90
CA GLY A 42 -3.82 -10.36 20.01
C GLY A 42 -3.66 -8.93 19.51
N HIS A 43 -2.88 -8.13 20.23
CA HIS A 43 -2.59 -6.77 19.83
C HIS A 43 -1.77 -6.71 18.53
N VAL A 44 -2.22 -5.93 17.55
CA VAL A 44 -1.50 -5.67 16.30
C VAL A 44 -1.04 -4.22 16.26
N THR A 45 0.25 -4.01 16.05
CA THR A 45 0.82 -2.66 15.93
C THR A 45 0.93 -2.27 14.45
N VAL A 46 0.46 -1.08 14.09
CA VAL A 46 0.77 -0.45 12.80
C VAL A 46 1.93 0.52 13.00
N LEU A 47 3.10 0.18 12.44
CA LEU A 47 4.33 0.95 12.61
C LEU A 47 4.53 1.92 11.44
N THR A 48 4.77 3.20 11.76
CA THR A 48 5.01 4.28 10.80
C THR A 48 6.35 4.98 11.04
N PHE A 49 6.90 5.63 10.01
CA PHE A 49 8.26 6.21 10.00
C PHE A 49 8.32 7.68 9.55
N ASP A 50 7.24 8.22 9.06
CA ASP A 50 7.20 9.63 8.66
C ASP A 50 7.13 10.57 9.87
N ASN A 51 7.48 11.84 9.65
CA ASN A 51 7.48 12.85 10.71
C ASN A 51 6.12 13.54 10.83
N PHE A 52 5.03 12.79 10.75
CA PHE A 52 3.70 13.38 10.95
C PHE A 52 3.48 13.73 12.42
N PRO A 53 2.94 14.92 12.73
CA PRO A 53 2.94 15.42 14.09
C PRO A 53 1.98 14.70 15.04
N ASP A 54 0.83 14.22 14.57
CA ASP A 54 -0.21 13.73 15.49
C ASP A 54 -0.87 12.41 15.05
N TYR A 55 -0.18 11.31 15.33
CA TYR A 55 -0.75 9.97 15.11
C TYR A 55 -1.84 9.58 16.10
N LYS A 56 -1.92 10.23 17.28
CA LYS A 56 -3.02 9.98 18.22
C LYS A 56 -4.34 10.47 17.64
N GLN A 57 -4.34 11.65 17.03
CA GLN A 57 -5.52 12.19 16.35
C GLN A 57 -5.91 11.34 15.13
N VAL A 58 -4.94 10.93 14.31
CA VAL A 58 -5.18 10.03 13.17
C VAL A 58 -5.84 8.72 13.63
N GLU A 59 -5.36 8.11 14.71
CA GLU A 59 -5.96 6.89 15.25
C GLU A 59 -7.42 7.09 15.68
N VAL A 60 -7.71 8.19 16.39
CA VAL A 60 -9.07 8.52 16.82
C VAL A 60 -10.00 8.69 15.61
N GLU A 61 -9.56 9.40 14.58
CA GLU A 61 -10.36 9.64 13.38
C GLU A 61 -10.61 8.37 12.58
N LEU A 62 -9.57 7.53 12.38
CA LEU A 62 -9.72 6.25 11.69
C LEU A 62 -10.66 5.30 12.43
N ARG A 63 -10.66 5.31 13.78
CA ARG A 63 -11.65 4.55 14.58
C ARG A 63 -13.06 5.06 14.39
N LYS A 64 -13.26 6.40 14.40
CA LYS A 64 -14.58 7.00 14.12
C LYS A 64 -15.11 6.64 12.73
N MET A 65 -14.22 6.55 11.75
CA MET A 65 -14.56 6.13 10.39
C MET A 65 -14.78 4.61 10.24
N GLY A 66 -14.55 3.81 11.29
CA GLY A 66 -14.60 2.35 11.22
C GLY A 66 -13.44 1.72 10.41
N ARG A 67 -12.44 2.50 10.03
CA ARG A 67 -11.28 2.03 9.25
C ARG A 67 -10.20 1.38 10.12
N LEU A 68 -10.15 1.71 11.41
CA LEU A 68 -9.30 1.08 12.41
C LEU A 68 -10.18 0.41 13.47
N PHE A 69 -10.16 -0.91 13.52
CA PHE A 69 -11.00 -1.72 14.40
C PHE A 69 -10.19 -2.86 15.04
N GLY A 70 -10.80 -3.57 15.98
CA GLY A 70 -10.12 -4.61 16.75
C GLY A 70 -9.06 -4.04 17.71
N ASP A 71 -8.21 -4.92 18.26
CA ASP A 71 -7.09 -4.54 19.13
C ASP A 71 -5.87 -4.15 18.26
N VAL A 72 -5.96 -2.98 17.64
CA VAL A 72 -4.93 -2.42 16.77
C VAL A 72 -4.56 -1.03 17.25
N SER A 73 -3.28 -0.70 17.29
CA SER A 73 -2.80 0.67 17.56
C SER A 73 -1.79 1.15 16.52
N ILE A 74 -1.69 2.46 16.34
CA ILE A 74 -0.67 3.07 15.50
C ILE A 74 0.50 3.50 16.38
N ARG A 75 1.71 3.03 16.04
CA ARG A 75 2.95 3.43 16.68
C ARG A 75 3.83 4.13 15.66
N ASN A 76 4.11 5.40 15.89
CA ASN A 76 5.10 6.12 15.09
C ASN A 76 6.50 5.96 15.71
N LEU A 77 7.53 5.77 14.86
CA LEU A 77 8.92 5.62 15.29
C LEU A 77 9.38 6.79 16.15
N TRP A 78 9.08 8.03 15.72
CA TRP A 78 9.55 9.24 16.38
C TRP A 78 8.85 9.46 17.72
N ASP A 79 7.55 9.13 17.80
CA ASP A 79 6.80 9.22 19.06
C ASP A 79 7.28 8.20 20.08
N TRP A 80 7.54 6.95 19.63
CA TRP A 80 8.16 5.96 20.47
C TRP A 80 9.54 6.41 20.97
N LEU A 81 10.38 6.96 20.09
CA LEU A 81 11.73 7.35 20.43
C LEU A 81 11.75 8.54 21.44
N ARG A 82 10.72 9.42 21.41
CA ARG A 82 10.58 10.52 22.40
C ARG A 82 10.40 10.01 23.82
N THR A 83 9.79 8.85 23.98
CA THR A 83 9.51 8.23 25.30
C THR A 83 10.49 7.11 25.67
N GLU A 84 11.30 6.64 24.71
CA GLU A 84 12.25 5.56 24.95
C GLU A 84 13.40 6.02 25.84
N HIS A 85 13.70 5.22 26.87
CA HIS A 85 14.78 5.55 27.79
C HIS A 85 16.16 5.39 27.13
N ILE A 86 16.81 6.52 26.88
CA ILE A 86 18.20 6.58 26.44
C ILE A 86 19.04 7.01 27.64
N PRO A 87 19.94 6.13 28.16
CA PRO A 87 20.73 6.44 29.34
C PRO A 87 21.66 7.62 29.08
N VAL A 88 21.92 8.39 30.11
CA VAL A 88 22.93 9.44 30.06
C VAL A 88 24.31 8.83 29.77
N ARG A 89 25.08 9.46 28.92
CA ARG A 89 26.39 8.96 28.52
C ARG A 89 27.34 8.96 29.71
N SER A 90 27.78 7.78 30.14
CA SER A 90 28.68 7.58 31.27
C SER A 90 30.17 7.76 30.96
N THR A 91 30.52 7.82 29.66
CA THR A 91 31.92 7.98 29.20
C THR A 91 32.20 9.40 28.77
N GLY A 92 33.40 9.91 29.05
CA GLY A 92 33.84 11.24 28.67
C GLY A 92 33.72 11.58 27.19
N PRO A 93 34.12 12.80 26.76
CA PRO A 93 33.92 13.27 25.39
C PRO A 93 34.52 12.28 24.38
N SER A 94 33.75 11.98 23.30
CA SER A 94 34.22 11.22 22.16
C SER A 94 34.45 12.19 21.02
N THR A 95 35.71 12.45 20.69
CA THR A 95 36.06 13.37 19.60
C THR A 95 35.35 13.08 18.28
N THR A 96 35.09 11.80 17.95
CA THR A 96 34.38 11.41 16.74
C THR A 96 32.90 11.77 16.80
N LEU A 97 32.24 11.61 17.95
CA LEU A 97 30.82 11.90 18.12
C LEU A 97 30.59 13.40 18.18
N ASP A 98 31.38 14.09 18.99
CA ASP A 98 31.26 15.52 19.24
C ASP A 98 31.60 16.34 17.97
N ASN A 99 32.60 15.94 17.19
CA ASN A 99 32.95 16.56 15.91
C ASN A 99 31.90 16.34 14.81
N ALA A 100 31.10 15.26 14.92
CA ALA A 100 30.04 14.97 13.97
C ALA A 100 28.69 15.64 14.33
N PHE A 101 28.58 16.16 15.55
CA PHE A 101 27.34 16.71 16.11
C PHE A 101 27.26 18.23 15.85
N THR A 102 26.37 18.59 14.93
CA THR A 102 26.10 19.98 14.56
C THR A 102 24.59 20.14 14.39
N PRO A 103 23.86 20.38 15.48
CA PRO A 103 22.41 20.66 15.42
C PRO A 103 22.12 21.90 14.57
N ILE A 104 20.86 22.03 14.12
CA ILE A 104 20.36 23.21 13.44
C ILE A 104 20.37 24.37 14.43
N ALA A 105 21.13 25.42 14.11
CA ALA A 105 21.20 26.62 14.92
C ALA A 105 20.02 27.56 14.64
N ASP A 106 19.64 28.41 15.60
CA ASP A 106 18.55 29.38 15.41
C ASP A 106 18.85 30.41 14.30
N SER A 107 20.14 30.58 13.95
CA SER A 107 20.57 31.41 12.82
C SER A 107 20.44 30.73 11.45
N ASP A 108 20.16 29.44 11.41
CA ASP A 108 19.94 28.70 10.16
C ASP A 108 18.52 28.98 9.63
N SER A 109 18.31 28.83 8.31
CA SER A 109 16.96 28.77 7.73
C SER A 109 16.41 27.36 7.91
N PHE A 110 15.25 27.22 8.56
CA PHE A 110 14.58 25.95 8.78
C PHE A 110 13.07 26.11 8.89
N GLU A 111 12.36 25.01 8.69
CA GLU A 111 10.93 24.88 8.92
C GLU A 111 10.70 24.10 10.23
N SER A 112 9.86 24.62 11.11
CA SER A 112 9.49 23.96 12.36
C SER A 112 8.18 23.21 12.25
N THR A 113 8.12 22.01 12.84
CA THR A 113 6.89 21.25 13.03
C THR A 113 6.48 21.29 14.50
N PHE A 114 5.20 21.57 14.76
CA PHE A 114 4.66 21.70 16.12
C PHE A 114 3.60 20.65 16.41
N ARG A 115 3.49 20.25 17.68
CA ARG A 115 2.41 19.44 18.24
C ARG A 115 1.97 20.06 19.56
N GLY A 116 0.67 20.42 19.66
CA GLY A 116 0.13 21.04 20.88
C GLY A 116 0.92 22.29 21.32
N GLY A 117 1.40 23.11 20.38
CA GLY A 117 2.20 24.30 20.63
C GLY A 117 3.67 24.05 20.95
N LYS A 118 4.12 22.78 21.04
CA LYS A 118 5.52 22.41 21.28
C LYS A 118 6.22 22.07 19.97
N GLU A 119 7.43 22.59 19.78
CA GLU A 119 8.27 22.24 18.64
C GLU A 119 8.77 20.80 18.76
N ILE A 120 8.48 19.97 17.76
CA ILE A 120 8.85 18.55 17.76
C ILE A 120 9.91 18.22 16.71
N SER A 121 10.10 19.08 15.71
CA SER A 121 11.23 18.96 14.77
C SER A 121 11.53 20.28 14.06
N ARG A 122 12.78 20.40 13.61
CA ARG A 122 13.27 21.42 12.66
C ARG A 122 13.77 20.72 11.41
N THR A 123 13.43 21.24 10.25
CA THR A 123 13.88 20.72 8.96
C THR A 123 14.62 21.81 8.20
N ARG A 124 15.86 21.54 7.81
CA ARG A 124 16.68 22.40 6.95
C ARG A 124 16.71 21.80 5.54
N TYR A 125 16.50 22.65 4.56
CA TYR A 125 16.46 22.29 3.13
C TYR A 125 17.68 22.82 2.38
N ALA A 126 17.91 22.31 1.17
CA ALA A 126 18.81 22.91 0.20
C ALA A 126 18.14 24.14 -0.44
N ALA A 127 18.87 24.83 -1.31
CA ALA A 127 18.37 26.03 -2.00
C ALA A 127 17.15 25.77 -2.93
N ASP A 128 16.81 24.51 -3.18
CA ASP A 128 15.63 24.10 -3.94
C ASP A 128 14.35 24.01 -3.09
N ASP A 129 14.42 24.26 -1.80
CA ASP A 129 13.35 24.14 -0.80
C ASP A 129 12.63 22.78 -0.77
N ILE A 130 13.19 21.78 -1.43
CA ILE A 130 12.64 20.41 -1.55
C ILE A 130 13.59 19.39 -0.93
N THR A 131 14.90 19.51 -1.22
CA THR A 131 15.90 18.54 -0.76
C THR A 131 16.19 18.72 0.72
N VAL A 132 15.74 17.76 1.54
CA VAL A 132 16.02 17.75 2.99
C VAL A 132 17.50 17.47 3.24
N LEU A 133 18.17 18.41 3.92
CA LEU A 133 19.57 18.32 4.32
C LEU A 133 19.77 17.91 5.77
N GLN A 134 18.87 18.32 6.67
CA GLN A 134 18.92 17.95 8.08
C GLN A 134 17.54 17.98 8.72
N VAL A 135 17.28 17.04 9.62
CA VAL A 135 16.10 17.04 10.48
C VAL A 135 16.56 16.83 11.91
N ASP A 136 16.26 17.78 12.78
CA ASP A 136 16.48 17.68 14.21
C ASP A 136 15.13 17.42 14.89
N HIS A 137 15.04 16.34 15.68
CA HIS A 137 13.85 15.94 16.41
C HIS A 137 14.00 16.25 17.89
N TYR A 138 12.96 16.82 18.48
CA TYR A 138 12.96 17.24 19.89
C TYR A 138 12.00 16.40 20.73
N ARG A 139 12.28 16.29 22.02
CA ARG A 139 11.38 15.80 23.05
C ARG A 139 10.36 16.88 23.41
N GLU A 140 9.35 16.52 24.18
CA GLU A 140 8.29 17.45 24.59
C GLU A 140 8.77 18.56 25.55
N ASP A 141 9.92 18.38 26.18
CA ASP A 141 10.60 19.37 27.03
C ASP A 141 11.52 20.33 26.25
N GLY A 142 11.60 20.16 24.92
CA GLY A 142 12.47 20.93 24.04
C GLY A 142 13.89 20.38 23.91
N THR A 143 14.24 19.29 24.62
CA THR A 143 15.57 18.67 24.53
C THR A 143 15.76 18.00 23.18
N LEU A 144 16.91 18.21 22.51
CA LEU A 144 17.23 17.54 21.26
C LEU A 144 17.34 16.04 21.48
N MET A 145 16.52 15.29 20.74
CA MET A 145 16.44 13.83 20.80
C MET A 145 17.33 13.16 19.76
N LEU A 146 17.32 13.69 18.54
CA LEU A 146 18.05 13.09 17.42
C LEU A 146 18.30 14.14 16.34
N SER A 147 19.51 14.11 15.74
CA SER A 147 19.87 14.91 14.56
C SER A 147 20.18 13.98 13.39
N ASP A 148 19.45 14.12 12.27
CA ASP A 148 19.66 13.39 11.00
C ASP A 148 20.22 14.36 9.95
N ARG A 149 21.53 14.49 9.87
CA ARG A 149 22.22 15.34 8.91
C ARG A 149 22.65 14.56 7.67
N ARG A 150 22.35 15.11 6.48
CA ARG A 150 22.55 14.47 5.17
C ARG A 150 23.51 15.21 4.26
N ASP A 151 24.09 16.33 4.73
CA ASP A 151 25.08 17.16 4.03
C ASP A 151 26.40 17.23 4.82
N PHE A 152 26.82 16.10 5.40
CA PHE A 152 27.99 16.08 6.27
C PHE A 152 29.33 16.30 5.53
N ARG A 153 29.39 15.93 4.23
CA ARG A 153 30.62 16.15 3.43
C ARG A 153 30.81 17.61 3.09
N GLU A 154 29.72 18.29 2.73
CA GLU A 154 29.72 19.69 2.34
C GLU A 154 28.37 20.29 2.72
N ARG A 155 28.41 21.38 3.53
CA ARG A 155 27.20 22.04 4.02
C ARG A 155 26.40 22.61 2.85
N GLY A 156 25.11 22.31 2.80
CA GLY A 156 24.19 22.75 1.74
C GLY A 156 24.08 21.78 0.57
N ILE A 157 25.00 20.82 0.44
CA ILE A 157 24.99 19.82 -0.64
C ILE A 157 24.77 18.43 -0.04
N ARG A 158 23.71 17.75 -0.49
CA ARG A 158 23.40 16.40 0.00
C ARG A 158 24.56 15.44 -0.27
N GLY A 159 25.18 14.94 0.80
CA GLY A 159 26.30 14.00 0.73
C GLY A 159 26.84 13.64 2.11
N GLY A 160 27.01 12.33 2.36
CA GLY A 160 27.40 11.82 3.67
C GLY A 160 26.30 12.01 4.72
N ARG A 161 25.87 10.93 5.38
CA ARG A 161 24.83 10.99 6.40
C ARG A 161 25.41 10.77 7.79
N ARG A 162 24.87 11.51 8.78
CA ARG A 162 25.13 11.33 10.21
C ARG A 162 23.81 11.38 10.94
N ILE A 163 23.44 10.28 11.57
CA ILE A 163 22.28 10.21 12.46
C ILE A 163 22.83 10.09 13.86
N ILE A 164 22.57 11.08 14.70
CA ILE A 164 23.08 11.14 16.06
C ILE A 164 21.89 11.16 17.01
N LEU A 165 21.76 10.08 17.78
CA LEU A 165 20.83 10.00 18.89
C LEU A 165 21.44 10.70 20.10
N CYS A 166 20.64 11.47 20.82
CA CYS A 166 21.02 12.16 22.03
C CYS A 166 20.41 11.51 23.27
N ASP A 167 21.10 11.63 24.41
CA ASP A 167 20.57 11.28 25.73
C ASP A 167 19.49 12.28 26.19
N PHE A 168 19.01 12.12 27.43
CA PHE A 168 17.97 13.02 27.97
C PHE A 168 18.47 14.44 28.29
N GLU A 169 19.78 14.67 28.30
CA GLU A 169 20.37 15.99 28.44
C GLU A 169 20.65 16.66 27.08
N GLY A 170 20.29 16.01 25.97
CA GLY A 170 20.55 16.50 24.61
C GLY A 170 21.99 16.27 24.15
N LYS A 171 22.80 15.52 24.90
CA LYS A 171 24.18 15.22 24.54
C LYS A 171 24.25 14.03 23.57
N PRO A 172 25.18 14.04 22.59
CA PRO A 172 25.32 12.95 21.62
C PRO A 172 25.66 11.63 22.31
N TYR A 173 24.81 10.61 22.07
CA TYR A 173 24.91 9.29 22.67
C TYR A 173 25.41 8.24 21.67
N LYS A 174 24.84 8.20 20.45
CA LYS A 174 25.17 7.19 19.44
C LYS A 174 25.08 7.73 18.03
N LEU A 175 26.02 7.32 17.17
CA LEU A 175 26.14 7.74 15.77
C LEU A 175 25.90 6.57 14.81
N TRP A 176 25.14 6.82 13.75
CA TRP A 176 25.07 5.96 12.56
C TRP A 176 25.39 6.76 11.29
N LYS A 177 26.08 6.10 10.34
CA LYS A 177 26.41 6.66 9.02
C LYS A 177 25.43 6.22 7.95
N VAL A 178 24.63 5.17 8.24
CA VAL A 178 23.65 4.53 7.36
C VAL A 178 22.30 4.52 8.06
N ALA A 179 21.26 4.94 7.35
CA ALA A 179 19.92 5.02 7.92
C ALA A 179 19.37 3.64 8.34
N ASN A 180 19.64 2.60 7.54
CA ASN A 180 19.17 1.26 7.86
C ASN A 180 19.70 0.77 9.21
N ASP A 181 20.96 1.09 9.57
CA ASP A 181 21.54 0.70 10.85
C ASP A 181 20.81 1.34 12.04
N PHE A 182 20.38 2.60 11.88
CA PHE A 182 19.54 3.28 12.88
C PHE A 182 18.16 2.63 12.98
N TYR A 183 17.49 2.39 11.83
CA TYR A 183 16.18 1.74 11.84
C TYR A 183 16.25 0.32 12.41
N HIS A 184 17.28 -0.46 12.07
CA HIS A 184 17.48 -1.80 12.64
C HIS A 184 17.68 -1.76 14.15
N TRP A 185 18.46 -0.80 14.65
CA TRP A 185 18.62 -0.59 16.08
C TRP A 185 17.28 -0.27 16.77
N ALA A 186 16.47 0.61 16.16
CA ALA A 186 15.15 0.96 16.70
C ALA A 186 14.20 -0.26 16.73
N LEU A 187 14.14 -1.00 15.63
CA LEU A 187 13.35 -2.23 15.53
C LEU A 187 13.80 -3.28 16.56
N ASP A 188 15.10 -3.46 16.76
CA ASP A 188 15.64 -4.38 17.76
C ASP A 188 15.22 -3.99 19.18
N ARG A 189 15.22 -2.69 19.50
CA ARG A 189 14.77 -2.20 20.81
C ARG A 189 13.27 -2.34 21.00
N MET A 190 12.46 -2.02 20.00
CA MET A 190 11.00 -2.19 20.03
C MET A 190 10.60 -3.66 20.20
N ASN A 191 11.33 -4.56 19.55
CA ASN A 191 11.01 -5.98 19.48
C ASN A 191 11.54 -6.76 20.69
N GLY A 192 12.69 -6.37 21.23
CA GLY A 192 13.37 -7.12 22.27
C GLY A 192 13.67 -8.56 21.85
N LYS A 193 13.28 -9.52 22.70
CA LYS A 193 13.47 -10.97 22.44
C LYS A 193 12.21 -11.66 21.94
N THR A 194 11.08 -10.96 21.86
CA THR A 194 9.78 -11.54 21.50
C THR A 194 9.73 -11.90 20.02
N PRO A 195 9.22 -13.08 19.64
CA PRO A 195 8.95 -13.41 18.26
C PRO A 195 8.02 -12.35 17.64
N THR A 196 8.42 -11.78 16.51
CA THR A 196 7.65 -10.72 15.85
C THR A 196 7.54 -10.97 14.35
N THR A 197 6.35 -10.83 13.82
CA THR A 197 6.04 -10.88 12.38
C THR A 197 5.85 -9.46 11.86
N TYR A 198 6.78 -8.99 11.03
CA TYR A 198 6.69 -7.72 10.32
C TYR A 198 6.07 -7.93 8.95
N ILE A 199 4.91 -7.34 8.68
CA ILE A 199 4.23 -7.37 7.39
C ILE A 199 4.37 -5.99 6.74
N VAL A 200 5.15 -5.91 5.67
CA VAL A 200 5.59 -4.66 5.06
C VAL A 200 4.88 -4.43 3.73
N ASP A 201 4.02 -3.43 3.68
CA ASP A 201 3.24 -3.04 2.50
C ASP A 201 3.87 -1.88 1.73
N SER A 202 4.56 -0.99 2.45
CA SER A 202 5.12 0.23 1.89
C SER A 202 6.32 -0.05 0.98
N LYS A 203 6.25 0.46 -0.27
CA LYS A 203 7.38 0.47 -1.22
C LYS A 203 8.61 1.21 -0.70
N THR A 204 8.43 2.17 0.22
CA THR A 204 9.51 2.94 0.84
C THR A 204 10.12 2.20 2.03
N ALA A 205 9.27 1.72 2.95
CA ALA A 205 9.73 1.05 4.17
C ALA A 205 10.36 -0.33 3.90
N VAL A 206 9.94 -1.02 2.84
CA VAL A 206 10.41 -2.39 2.54
C VAL A 206 11.93 -2.49 2.39
N ASN A 207 12.59 -1.43 1.88
CA ASN A 207 14.04 -1.42 1.70
C ASN A 207 14.83 -1.53 3.00
N MET A 208 14.25 -1.14 4.14
CA MET A 208 14.86 -1.31 5.48
C MET A 208 14.88 -2.78 5.89
N PHE A 209 13.91 -3.57 5.44
CA PHE A 209 13.75 -4.97 5.82
C PHE A 209 14.55 -5.94 4.96
N ILE A 210 15.11 -5.53 3.83
CA ILE A 210 15.96 -6.39 2.98
C ILE A 210 17.14 -6.96 3.77
N GLU A 211 17.78 -6.16 4.64
CA GLU A 211 18.94 -6.54 5.45
C GLU A 211 18.59 -6.85 6.90
N TYR A 212 17.34 -6.65 7.32
CA TYR A 212 16.89 -6.89 8.69
C TYR A 212 16.72 -8.40 8.96
N ARG A 213 17.80 -9.04 9.43
CA ARG A 213 17.85 -10.47 9.67
C ARG A 213 18.00 -10.78 11.15
N ARG A 214 16.90 -11.15 11.79
CA ARG A 214 16.85 -11.53 13.22
C ARG A 214 16.20 -12.91 13.38
N ARG A 215 16.66 -13.69 14.36
CA ARG A 215 16.11 -15.04 14.63
C ARG A 215 14.65 -14.98 15.06
N ASN A 216 14.32 -13.96 15.84
CA ASN A 216 13.00 -13.72 16.40
C ASN A 216 12.12 -12.77 15.55
N ALA A 217 12.53 -12.37 14.38
CA ALA A 217 11.73 -11.51 13.50
C ALA A 217 11.48 -12.20 12.15
N LEU A 218 10.22 -12.44 11.81
CA LEU A 218 9.77 -12.89 10.50
C LEU A 218 9.48 -11.66 9.64
N THR A 219 10.08 -11.57 8.45
CA THR A 219 9.88 -10.47 7.52
C THR A 219 9.01 -10.91 6.35
N VAL A 220 7.88 -10.24 6.17
CA VAL A 220 6.94 -10.47 5.09
C VAL A 220 6.87 -9.22 4.22
N HIS A 221 7.03 -9.35 2.91
CA HIS A 221 6.77 -8.26 1.97
C HIS A 221 5.47 -8.52 1.21
N VAL A 222 4.55 -7.55 1.20
CA VAL A 222 3.33 -7.59 0.39
C VAL A 222 3.47 -6.64 -0.79
N ILE A 223 3.37 -7.16 -2.01
CA ILE A 223 3.49 -6.35 -3.23
C ILE A 223 2.12 -5.77 -3.58
N GLN A 224 1.80 -4.61 -2.98
CA GLN A 224 0.49 -3.93 -3.03
C GLN A 224 0.23 -3.15 -4.33
N GLY A 225 0.52 -3.62 -5.47
CA GLY A 225 0.24 -2.92 -6.73
C GLY A 225 1.21 -3.32 -7.82
N ALA A 226 1.08 -2.73 -8.99
CA ALA A 226 1.95 -3.01 -10.10
C ALA A 226 3.42 -2.73 -9.73
N HIS A 227 4.29 -3.63 -10.16
CA HIS A 227 5.73 -3.52 -9.98
C HIS A 227 6.44 -3.15 -11.29
N VAL A 228 5.69 -3.15 -12.40
CA VAL A 228 6.14 -2.72 -13.72
C VAL A 228 5.41 -1.45 -14.14
N GLU A 229 6.06 -0.60 -14.91
CA GLU A 229 5.49 0.63 -15.49
C GLU A 229 5.48 0.61 -17.02
N GLY A 230 5.95 -0.48 -17.63
CA GLY A 230 5.96 -0.64 -19.08
C GLY A 230 6.72 -1.88 -19.51
N ILE A 231 6.89 -2.01 -20.82
CA ILE A 231 7.64 -3.07 -21.48
C ILE A 231 8.61 -2.41 -22.45
N THR A 232 9.87 -2.83 -22.46
CA THR A 232 10.88 -2.39 -23.44
C THR A 232 10.52 -2.85 -24.86
N SER A 233 11.16 -2.28 -25.87
CA SER A 233 10.97 -2.67 -27.29
C SER A 233 11.30 -4.15 -27.58
N ASP A 234 12.13 -4.78 -26.75
CA ASP A 234 12.48 -6.21 -26.82
C ASP A 234 11.63 -7.10 -25.87
N GLY A 235 10.53 -6.55 -25.32
CA GLY A 235 9.56 -7.32 -24.54
C GLY A 235 9.89 -7.51 -23.06
N ARG A 236 10.96 -6.86 -22.54
CA ARG A 236 11.32 -6.96 -21.12
C ARG A 236 10.51 -5.98 -20.25
N PRO A 237 10.08 -6.37 -19.04
CA PRO A 237 9.35 -5.48 -18.14
C PRO A 237 10.27 -4.37 -17.61
N ILE A 238 9.74 -3.15 -17.55
CA ILE A 238 10.38 -2.00 -16.93
C ILE A 238 9.87 -1.93 -15.50
N LEU A 239 10.76 -2.13 -14.51
CA LEU A 239 10.39 -1.99 -13.10
C LEU A 239 10.27 -0.53 -12.70
N THR A 240 9.26 -0.22 -11.90
CA THR A 240 9.22 1.08 -11.23
C THR A 240 10.46 1.27 -10.37
N GLU A 241 11.10 2.45 -10.40
CA GLU A 241 12.31 2.74 -9.58
C GLU A 241 12.07 2.41 -8.11
N ALA A 242 10.88 2.77 -7.59
CA ALA A 242 10.52 2.56 -6.19
C ALA A 242 10.47 1.10 -5.75
N ARG A 243 10.34 0.14 -6.69
CA ARG A 243 10.23 -1.29 -6.39
C ARG A 243 11.42 -2.11 -6.89
N SER A 244 12.28 -1.57 -7.76
CA SER A 244 13.40 -2.28 -8.37
C SER A 244 14.28 -2.97 -7.33
N LYS A 245 14.66 -2.27 -6.26
CA LYS A 245 15.49 -2.82 -5.18
C LYS A 245 14.78 -3.95 -4.41
N SER A 246 13.51 -3.78 -4.04
CA SER A 246 12.78 -4.80 -3.29
C SER A 246 12.48 -6.03 -4.14
N ILE A 247 12.14 -5.85 -5.42
CA ILE A 247 11.87 -6.96 -6.36
C ILE A 247 13.14 -7.78 -6.62
N SER A 248 14.29 -7.13 -6.85
CA SER A 248 15.57 -7.85 -7.05
C SER A 248 16.01 -8.65 -5.81
N GLN A 249 15.53 -8.29 -4.63
CA GLN A 249 15.91 -8.88 -3.34
C GLN A 249 14.79 -9.71 -2.68
N LEU A 250 13.78 -10.17 -3.42
CA LEU A 250 12.67 -10.95 -2.85
C LEU A 250 13.12 -12.17 -2.02
N PRO A 251 14.18 -12.93 -2.41
CA PRO A 251 14.69 -14.03 -1.57
C PRO A 251 15.23 -13.57 -0.20
N ALA A 252 15.38 -12.27 0.01
CA ALA A 252 15.78 -11.72 1.30
C ALA A 252 14.69 -11.80 2.37
N PHE A 253 13.43 -11.84 1.98
CA PHE A 253 12.30 -11.91 2.91
C PHE A 253 11.98 -13.35 3.31
N ASP A 254 11.37 -13.54 4.49
CA ASP A 254 10.90 -14.85 4.93
C ASP A 254 9.67 -15.31 4.15
N LEU A 255 8.83 -14.36 3.75
CA LEU A 255 7.64 -14.56 2.94
C LEU A 255 7.42 -13.34 2.03
N VAL A 256 6.98 -13.58 0.80
CA VAL A 256 6.58 -12.54 -0.14
C VAL A 256 5.18 -12.86 -0.64
N ALA A 257 4.24 -11.98 -0.42
CA ALA A 257 2.87 -12.10 -0.89
C ALA A 257 2.65 -11.22 -2.12
N THR A 258 2.24 -11.85 -3.23
CA THR A 258 1.57 -11.18 -4.35
C THR A 258 0.07 -11.28 -4.16
N LEU A 259 -0.68 -10.37 -4.75
CA LEU A 259 -2.13 -10.32 -4.56
C LEU A 259 -2.89 -11.19 -5.56
N THR A 260 -2.27 -11.51 -6.72
CA THR A 260 -2.90 -12.27 -7.80
C THR A 260 -1.95 -13.32 -8.38
N LYS A 261 -2.53 -14.32 -9.08
CA LYS A 261 -1.74 -15.35 -9.77
C LYS A 261 -0.94 -14.75 -10.91
N ARG A 262 -1.55 -13.82 -11.69
CA ARG A 262 -0.86 -13.10 -12.78
C ARG A 262 0.33 -12.32 -12.24
N GLN A 263 0.17 -11.57 -11.13
CA GLN A 263 1.28 -10.84 -10.50
C GLN A 263 2.41 -11.77 -10.06
N ARG A 264 2.08 -12.92 -9.45
CA ARG A 264 3.08 -13.94 -9.08
C ARG A 264 3.83 -14.47 -10.29
N LYS A 265 3.13 -14.75 -11.39
CA LYS A 265 3.73 -15.22 -12.65
C LYS A 265 4.73 -14.20 -13.16
N ASP A 266 4.32 -12.93 -13.32
CA ASP A 266 5.15 -11.85 -13.85
C ASP A 266 6.37 -11.58 -12.95
N VAL A 267 6.19 -11.58 -11.63
CA VAL A 267 7.32 -11.49 -10.68
C VAL A 267 8.28 -12.67 -10.85
N THR A 268 7.75 -13.89 -11.02
CA THR A 268 8.57 -15.09 -11.22
C THR A 268 9.37 -15.04 -12.53
N GLU A 269 8.81 -14.48 -13.58
CA GLU A 269 9.52 -14.28 -14.86
C GLU A 269 10.71 -13.32 -14.72
N ILE A 270 10.59 -12.30 -13.84
CA ILE A 270 11.65 -11.32 -13.58
C ILE A 270 12.75 -11.90 -12.70
N VAL A 271 12.40 -12.48 -11.55
CA VAL A 271 13.38 -12.86 -10.52
C VAL A 271 13.69 -14.35 -10.46
N GLY A 272 12.96 -15.18 -11.21
CA GLY A 272 13.00 -16.63 -11.13
C GLY A 272 12.09 -17.20 -10.04
N ALA A 273 11.91 -18.51 -10.03
CA ALA A 273 11.10 -19.19 -9.03
C ALA A 273 11.69 -19.02 -7.62
N SER A 274 10.85 -18.66 -6.66
CA SER A 274 11.25 -18.50 -5.27
C SER A 274 10.24 -19.17 -4.34
N PRO A 275 10.67 -20.07 -3.43
CA PRO A 275 9.76 -20.84 -2.58
C PRO A 275 9.02 -20.00 -1.52
N ASN A 276 9.47 -18.77 -1.28
CA ASN A 276 8.83 -17.82 -0.37
C ASN A 276 7.83 -16.89 -1.07
N LEU A 277 7.66 -17.01 -2.40
CA LEU A 277 6.72 -16.21 -3.19
C LEU A 277 5.38 -16.93 -3.29
N VAL A 278 4.35 -16.37 -2.68
CA VAL A 278 3.00 -16.94 -2.60
C VAL A 278 1.94 -15.95 -3.06
N VAL A 279 0.73 -16.45 -3.32
CA VAL A 279 -0.44 -15.60 -3.60
C VAL A 279 -1.28 -15.51 -2.34
N ILE A 280 -1.44 -14.31 -1.79
CA ILE A 280 -2.37 -13.99 -0.71
C ILE A 280 -3.08 -12.69 -1.10
N PRO A 281 -4.34 -12.76 -1.55
CA PRO A 281 -5.08 -11.59 -1.97
C PRO A 281 -5.45 -10.68 -0.78
N ASN A 282 -5.86 -9.46 -1.07
CA ASN A 282 -6.55 -8.64 -0.09
C ASN A 282 -7.94 -9.21 0.15
N SER A 283 -8.43 -9.15 1.39
CA SER A 283 -9.80 -9.52 1.71
C SER A 283 -10.74 -8.32 1.65
N VAL A 284 -12.01 -8.61 1.46
CA VAL A 284 -13.10 -7.64 1.56
C VAL A 284 -14.20 -8.19 2.45
N PRO A 285 -14.85 -7.36 3.27
CA PRO A 285 -16.05 -7.77 3.99
C PRO A 285 -17.15 -8.06 2.98
N LEU A 286 -17.73 -9.25 3.05
CA LEU A 286 -18.87 -9.59 2.20
C LEU A 286 -20.17 -9.08 2.82
N PRO A 287 -21.09 -8.50 2.03
CA PRO A 287 -22.39 -8.11 2.52
C PRO A 287 -23.22 -9.35 2.92
N ASP A 288 -24.19 -9.16 3.81
CA ASP A 288 -25.17 -10.18 4.11
C ASP A 288 -25.94 -10.55 2.80
N PRO A 289 -25.97 -11.83 2.40
CA PRO A 289 -26.67 -12.25 1.18
C PRO A 289 -28.14 -11.80 1.13
N SER A 290 -28.83 -11.70 2.28
CA SER A 290 -30.19 -11.21 2.37
C SER A 290 -30.34 -9.72 2.05
N SER A 291 -29.25 -8.96 2.11
CA SER A 291 -29.22 -7.52 1.78
C SER A 291 -28.99 -7.24 0.30
N ILE A 292 -28.79 -8.27 -0.53
CA ILE A 292 -28.48 -8.14 -1.97
C ILE A 292 -29.76 -8.27 -2.78
N THR A 293 -30.16 -7.20 -3.47
CA THR A 293 -31.24 -7.25 -4.44
C THR A 293 -30.71 -7.81 -5.76
N LEU A 294 -31.16 -9.01 -6.15
CA LEU A 294 -30.71 -9.65 -7.38
C LEU A 294 -31.43 -9.10 -8.62
N GLU A 295 -32.70 -8.74 -8.50
CA GLU A 295 -33.49 -8.15 -9.58
C GLU A 295 -33.37 -6.63 -9.49
N ARG A 296 -32.76 -6.03 -10.50
CA ARG A 296 -32.54 -4.59 -10.61
C ARG A 296 -32.43 -4.16 -12.08
N PRO A 297 -32.74 -2.88 -12.40
CA PRO A 297 -32.66 -2.36 -13.75
C PRO A 297 -31.26 -2.53 -14.34
N VAL A 298 -31.15 -3.08 -15.56
CA VAL A 298 -29.86 -3.33 -16.21
C VAL A 298 -29.20 -2.05 -16.73
N GLU A 299 -29.94 -0.96 -16.81
CA GLU A 299 -29.50 0.34 -17.34
C GLU A 299 -28.65 1.13 -16.31
N ARG A 300 -28.66 0.72 -15.04
CA ARG A 300 -27.97 1.48 -13.99
C ARG A 300 -26.55 0.99 -13.77
N GLY A 301 -25.58 1.83 -14.12
CA GLY A 301 -24.15 1.61 -13.91
C GLY A 301 -23.58 2.46 -12.78
N ILE A 302 -22.40 2.09 -12.26
CA ILE A 302 -21.68 2.84 -11.24
C ILE A 302 -20.17 2.88 -11.53
N VAL A 303 -19.55 4.01 -11.19
CA VAL A 303 -18.11 4.18 -11.07
C VAL A 303 -17.78 4.66 -9.66
N VAL A 304 -16.88 3.99 -8.96
CA VAL A 304 -16.38 4.40 -7.65
C VAL A 304 -14.86 4.42 -7.70
N ALA A 305 -14.26 5.61 -7.81
CA ALA A 305 -12.82 5.75 -7.96
C ALA A 305 -12.33 7.14 -7.52
N ALA A 306 -11.13 7.23 -6.94
CA ALA A 306 -10.44 8.50 -6.83
C ALA A 306 -10.12 9.04 -8.23
N PHE A 307 -10.30 10.35 -8.46
CA PHE A 307 -9.99 10.97 -9.76
C PHE A 307 -8.50 11.28 -9.83
N VAL A 308 -7.71 10.22 -10.05
CA VAL A 308 -6.26 10.28 -10.28
C VAL A 308 -5.94 9.69 -11.65
N PRO A 309 -4.83 10.09 -12.32
CA PRO A 309 -4.51 9.67 -13.69
C PRO A 309 -4.63 8.17 -13.91
N ARG A 310 -4.14 7.38 -12.99
CA ARG A 310 -4.16 5.92 -13.05
C ARG A 310 -5.57 5.30 -13.10
N LYS A 311 -6.61 5.99 -12.61
CA LYS A 311 -7.99 5.48 -12.61
C LYS A 311 -8.74 5.75 -13.91
N ARG A 312 -8.28 6.68 -14.75
CA ARG A 312 -8.80 6.98 -16.09
C ARG A 312 -10.34 7.05 -16.16
N VAL A 313 -10.96 7.74 -15.16
CA VAL A 313 -12.43 7.83 -15.05
C VAL A 313 -13.08 8.41 -16.30
N HIS A 314 -12.39 9.31 -17.02
CA HIS A 314 -12.85 9.87 -18.30
C HIS A 314 -13.16 8.78 -19.34
N LEU A 315 -12.41 7.65 -19.37
CA LEU A 315 -12.70 6.54 -20.29
C LEU A 315 -13.99 5.79 -19.96
N ALA A 316 -14.38 5.75 -18.68
CA ALA A 316 -15.66 5.18 -18.30
C ALA A 316 -16.84 6.03 -18.80
N ILE A 317 -16.68 7.37 -18.78
CA ILE A 317 -17.68 8.31 -19.29
C ILE A 317 -17.76 8.23 -20.81
N GLU A 318 -16.63 8.14 -21.51
CA GLU A 318 -16.55 7.98 -22.96
C GLU A 318 -17.26 6.70 -23.40
N ALA A 319 -16.95 5.55 -22.79
CA ALA A 319 -17.61 4.27 -23.09
C ALA A 319 -19.12 4.31 -22.81
N ALA A 320 -19.51 4.93 -21.68
CA ALA A 320 -20.93 5.10 -21.33
C ALA A 320 -21.66 6.00 -22.35
N SER A 321 -21.01 7.04 -22.87
CA SER A 321 -21.58 7.90 -23.92
C SER A 321 -21.86 7.14 -25.22
N THR A 322 -20.88 6.34 -25.66
CA THR A 322 -21.04 5.48 -26.85
C THR A 322 -22.17 4.47 -26.66
N ALA A 323 -22.25 3.84 -25.47
CA ALA A 323 -23.33 2.91 -25.16
C ALA A 323 -24.70 3.62 -25.09
N PHE A 324 -24.78 4.82 -24.48
CA PHE A 324 -26.01 5.60 -24.36
C PHE A 324 -26.62 5.98 -25.73
N ALA A 325 -25.79 6.20 -26.73
CA ALA A 325 -26.26 6.44 -28.10
C ALA A 325 -27.03 5.26 -28.70
N THR A 326 -26.82 4.04 -28.20
CA THR A 326 -27.45 2.82 -28.68
C THR A 326 -28.57 2.36 -27.75
N SER A 327 -28.38 2.47 -26.43
CA SER A 327 -29.33 1.98 -25.42
C SER A 327 -29.31 2.90 -24.20
N PRO A 328 -30.48 3.29 -23.67
CA PRO A 328 -30.54 4.17 -22.50
C PRO A 328 -29.80 3.57 -21.30
N LEU A 329 -29.04 4.39 -20.61
CA LEU A 329 -28.38 4.04 -19.35
C LEU A 329 -28.29 5.25 -18.43
N HIS A 330 -28.05 4.98 -17.15
CA HIS A 330 -27.68 5.99 -16.16
C HIS A 330 -26.42 5.55 -15.44
N LEU A 331 -25.42 6.44 -15.34
CA LEU A 331 -24.14 6.17 -14.70
C LEU A 331 -23.97 7.07 -13.46
N ASP A 332 -23.96 6.47 -12.28
CA ASP A 332 -23.63 7.13 -11.03
C ASP A 332 -22.10 7.16 -10.85
N VAL A 333 -21.50 8.34 -10.67
CA VAL A 333 -20.05 8.53 -10.56
C VAL A 333 -19.69 9.08 -9.19
N TYR A 334 -18.97 8.28 -8.41
CA TYR A 334 -18.48 8.61 -7.07
C TYR A 334 -16.97 8.77 -7.08
N GLY A 335 -16.49 9.91 -6.62
CA GLY A 335 -15.08 10.21 -6.48
C GLY A 335 -14.77 11.69 -6.66
N ASP A 336 -13.52 12.02 -6.34
CA ASP A 336 -12.93 13.34 -6.53
C ASP A 336 -11.41 13.18 -6.62
N GLY A 337 -10.69 14.22 -7.04
CA GLY A 337 -9.24 14.22 -7.09
C GLY A 337 -8.65 15.10 -8.20
N GLU A 338 -7.34 14.99 -8.35
CA GLU A 338 -6.54 15.85 -9.24
C GLU A 338 -6.90 15.74 -10.72
N SER A 339 -7.44 14.61 -11.18
CA SER A 339 -7.93 14.42 -12.57
C SER A 339 -9.35 14.92 -12.80
N LYS A 340 -9.96 15.64 -11.83
CA LYS A 340 -11.30 16.20 -12.03
C LYS A 340 -11.40 17.12 -13.27
N PRO A 341 -10.43 17.99 -13.60
CA PRO A 341 -10.49 18.80 -14.81
C PRO A 341 -10.58 17.97 -16.11
N GLU A 342 -9.87 16.84 -16.19
CA GLU A 342 -9.93 15.90 -17.33
C GLU A 342 -11.30 15.23 -17.42
N VAL A 343 -11.85 14.81 -16.29
CA VAL A 343 -13.20 14.23 -16.20
C VAL A 343 -14.25 15.25 -16.63
N ASP A 344 -14.18 16.50 -16.12
CA ASP A 344 -15.10 17.58 -16.48
C ASP A 344 -15.02 17.96 -17.98
N ALA A 345 -13.82 17.90 -18.56
CA ALA A 345 -13.62 18.11 -20.00
C ALA A 345 -14.33 17.01 -20.83
N MET A 346 -14.20 15.74 -20.43
CA MET A 346 -14.90 14.64 -21.09
C MET A 346 -16.42 14.76 -20.94
N VAL A 347 -16.93 15.10 -19.74
CA VAL A 347 -18.36 15.34 -19.50
C VAL A 347 -18.95 16.36 -20.46
N LYS A 348 -18.22 17.46 -20.71
CA LYS A 348 -18.64 18.50 -21.68
C LYS A 348 -18.55 18.01 -23.12
N ALA A 349 -17.48 17.30 -23.47
CA ALA A 349 -17.24 16.84 -24.84
C ALA A 349 -18.33 15.89 -25.34
N VAL A 350 -18.88 15.05 -24.47
CA VAL A 350 -19.89 14.04 -24.83
C VAL A 350 -21.29 14.34 -24.28
N ASP A 351 -21.53 15.53 -23.75
CA ASP A 351 -22.80 15.90 -23.11
C ASP A 351 -23.29 14.88 -22.07
N ALA A 352 -22.37 14.43 -21.21
CA ALA A 352 -22.60 13.33 -20.29
C ALA A 352 -23.65 13.65 -19.20
N ALA A 353 -23.97 14.93 -18.96
CA ALA A 353 -25.01 15.34 -17.99
C ALA A 353 -26.38 14.70 -18.30
N ARG A 354 -26.61 14.23 -19.51
CA ARG A 354 -27.84 13.56 -19.92
C ARG A 354 -28.01 12.15 -19.34
N PHE A 355 -26.91 11.50 -18.97
CA PHE A 355 -26.90 10.09 -18.51
C PHE A 355 -26.00 9.83 -17.32
N THR A 356 -25.38 10.88 -16.72
CA THR A 356 -24.52 10.72 -15.55
C THR A 356 -24.97 11.59 -14.39
N THR A 357 -24.76 11.11 -13.16
CA THR A 357 -24.84 11.90 -11.93
C THR A 357 -23.52 11.81 -11.18
N PHE A 358 -22.92 12.98 -10.91
CA PHE A 358 -21.69 13.09 -10.12
C PHE A 358 -22.00 13.37 -8.66
N HIS A 359 -21.57 12.49 -7.76
CA HIS A 359 -21.83 12.56 -6.33
C HIS A 359 -20.66 13.10 -5.51
N GLY A 360 -19.48 13.33 -6.16
CA GLY A 360 -18.26 13.68 -5.45
C GLY A 360 -17.71 12.53 -4.59
N TYR A 361 -16.81 12.87 -3.67
CA TYR A 361 -16.32 11.88 -2.70
C TYR A 361 -17.40 11.50 -1.70
N SER A 362 -17.62 10.21 -1.51
CA SER A 362 -18.60 9.68 -0.56
C SER A 362 -18.06 8.45 0.17
N THR A 363 -18.21 8.43 1.48
CA THR A 363 -17.89 7.26 2.31
C THR A 363 -18.93 6.14 2.20
N THR A 364 -20.11 6.44 1.65
CA THR A 364 -21.21 5.49 1.46
C THR A 364 -21.33 4.97 0.03
N ALA A 365 -20.44 5.41 -0.89
CA ALA A 365 -20.47 5.04 -2.31
C ALA A 365 -20.54 3.53 -2.55
N LEU A 366 -19.84 2.73 -1.74
CA LEU A 366 -19.89 1.27 -1.83
C LEU A 366 -21.27 0.70 -1.48
N GLY A 367 -22.07 1.38 -0.67
CA GLY A 367 -23.45 0.99 -0.39
C GLY A 367 -24.34 1.05 -1.63
N GLU A 368 -24.06 1.99 -2.54
CA GLU A 368 -24.81 2.18 -3.78
C GLU A 368 -24.57 1.07 -4.83
N THR A 369 -23.47 0.32 -4.69
CA THR A 369 -23.23 -0.87 -5.54
C THR A 369 -24.35 -1.93 -5.39
N LYS A 370 -25.09 -1.90 -4.28
CA LYS A 370 -26.23 -2.80 -4.05
C LYS A 370 -27.43 -2.52 -4.99
N THR A 371 -27.50 -1.33 -5.56
CA THR A 371 -28.59 -0.88 -6.44
C THR A 371 -28.14 -0.80 -7.90
N ALA A 372 -26.86 -0.62 -8.17
CA ALA A 372 -26.32 -0.59 -9.52
C ALA A 372 -26.28 -2.00 -10.15
N SER A 373 -26.56 -2.10 -11.45
CA SER A 373 -26.51 -3.37 -12.17
C SER A 373 -25.12 -3.77 -12.57
N PHE A 374 -24.30 -2.80 -13.00
CA PHE A 374 -22.94 -3.03 -13.42
C PHE A 374 -21.99 -1.98 -12.84
N ILE A 375 -20.71 -2.35 -12.78
CA ILE A 375 -19.63 -1.45 -12.34
C ILE A 375 -18.56 -1.36 -13.42
N LEU A 376 -18.10 -0.13 -13.72
CA LEU A 376 -17.03 0.11 -14.70
C LEU A 376 -15.69 0.28 -13.99
N ILE A 377 -14.66 -0.43 -14.48
CA ILE A 377 -13.28 -0.34 -14.00
C ILE A 377 -12.38 0.00 -15.17
N THR A 378 -11.89 1.23 -15.20
CA THR A 378 -11.06 1.79 -16.29
C THR A 378 -9.62 2.04 -15.89
N SER A 379 -9.20 1.58 -14.71
CA SER A 379 -7.84 1.76 -14.19
C SER A 379 -6.78 1.31 -15.21
N GLU A 380 -5.60 1.91 -15.16
CA GLU A 380 -4.44 1.51 -15.94
C GLU A 380 -3.71 0.32 -15.30
N THR A 381 -3.56 0.37 -13.99
CA THR A 381 -2.92 -0.68 -13.19
C THR A 381 -3.53 -0.74 -11.80
N GLU A 382 -3.55 -1.94 -11.22
CA GLU A 382 -3.98 -2.19 -9.83
C GLU A 382 -3.09 -3.22 -9.13
N GLY A 383 -3.31 -3.44 -7.86
CA GLY A 383 -2.84 -4.64 -7.17
C GLY A 383 -3.93 -5.72 -7.20
N THR A 384 -5.02 -5.43 -6.52
CA THR A 384 -6.34 -6.04 -6.64
C THR A 384 -7.33 -4.89 -6.45
N PRO A 385 -8.15 -4.55 -7.44
CA PRO A 385 -9.11 -3.46 -7.30
C PRO A 385 -10.20 -3.87 -6.30
N LEU A 386 -10.15 -3.31 -5.07
CA LEU A 386 -11.11 -3.65 -4.01
C LEU A 386 -12.54 -3.37 -4.46
N VAL A 387 -12.75 -2.24 -5.13
CA VAL A 387 -14.06 -1.83 -5.63
C VAL A 387 -14.66 -2.86 -6.61
N LEU A 388 -13.81 -3.60 -7.34
CA LEU A 388 -14.24 -4.74 -8.17
C LEU A 388 -14.81 -5.87 -7.29
N LEU A 389 -14.05 -6.27 -6.26
CA LEU A 389 -14.50 -7.32 -5.32
C LEU A 389 -15.76 -6.90 -4.57
N GLU A 390 -15.80 -5.66 -4.08
CA GLU A 390 -16.93 -5.08 -3.34
C GLU A 390 -18.18 -4.97 -4.22
N GLY A 391 -18.02 -4.51 -5.46
CA GLY A 391 -19.10 -4.44 -6.44
C GLY A 391 -19.65 -5.83 -6.79
N MET A 392 -18.79 -6.80 -7.08
CA MET A 392 -19.19 -8.18 -7.35
C MET A 392 -19.86 -8.81 -6.13
N ALA A 393 -19.35 -8.59 -4.93
CA ALA A 393 -19.95 -9.07 -3.69
C ALA A 393 -21.37 -8.51 -3.48
N ALA A 394 -21.60 -7.26 -3.87
CA ALA A 394 -22.93 -6.63 -3.86
C ALA A 394 -23.80 -7.02 -5.06
N GLY A 395 -23.31 -7.87 -5.95
CA GLY A 395 -24.01 -8.35 -7.14
C GLY A 395 -23.95 -7.40 -8.34
N CYS A 396 -23.06 -6.41 -8.40
CA CYS A 396 -22.78 -5.70 -9.64
C CYS A 396 -22.05 -6.63 -10.62
N ILE A 397 -22.43 -6.57 -11.89
CA ILE A 397 -21.71 -7.25 -12.97
C ILE A 397 -20.53 -6.37 -13.37
N PRO A 398 -19.28 -6.81 -13.23
CA PRO A 398 -18.13 -6.00 -13.61
C PRO A 398 -17.97 -5.93 -15.13
N ILE A 399 -17.65 -4.74 -15.61
CA ILE A 399 -17.14 -4.48 -16.97
C ILE A 399 -15.80 -3.77 -16.77
N SER A 400 -14.70 -4.46 -17.00
CA SER A 400 -13.37 -4.00 -16.62
C SER A 400 -12.38 -4.14 -17.75
N PHE A 401 -11.47 -3.17 -17.86
CA PHE A 401 -10.28 -3.39 -18.68
C PHE A 401 -9.43 -4.54 -18.11
N ASP A 402 -8.83 -5.36 -18.99
CA ASP A 402 -7.80 -6.33 -18.63
C ASP A 402 -6.47 -5.62 -18.37
N ILE A 403 -6.22 -5.37 -17.13
CA ILE A 403 -5.07 -4.58 -16.64
C ILE A 403 -4.17 -5.40 -15.72
N PRO A 404 -2.91 -5.05 -15.54
CA PRO A 404 -2.08 -5.52 -14.44
C PRO A 404 -2.45 -4.74 -13.14
N TYR A 405 -3.02 -5.36 -12.10
CA TYR A 405 -3.44 -6.75 -11.90
C TYR A 405 -4.87 -6.79 -11.38
N GLY A 406 -5.44 -7.99 -11.29
CA GLY A 406 -6.69 -8.25 -10.58
C GLY A 406 -7.82 -8.68 -11.49
N PRO A 407 -8.28 -7.89 -12.47
CA PRO A 407 -9.46 -8.23 -13.26
C PRO A 407 -9.42 -9.62 -13.88
N SER A 408 -8.35 -9.98 -14.60
CA SER A 408 -8.23 -11.30 -15.24
C SER A 408 -8.00 -12.48 -14.28
N ASP A 409 -7.70 -12.21 -12.99
CA ASP A 409 -7.67 -13.25 -11.96
C ASP A 409 -9.06 -13.52 -11.34
N ILE A 410 -10.03 -12.61 -11.56
CA ILE A 410 -11.34 -12.61 -10.88
C ILE A 410 -12.48 -12.76 -11.89
N ILE A 411 -12.40 -12.06 -13.04
CA ILE A 411 -13.43 -12.05 -14.08
C ILE A 411 -13.17 -13.19 -15.07
N VAL A 412 -14.20 -14.00 -15.29
CA VAL A 412 -14.30 -14.95 -16.40
C VAL A 412 -15.26 -14.34 -17.43
N ASP A 413 -14.71 -13.91 -18.56
CA ASP A 413 -15.45 -13.15 -19.57
C ASP A 413 -16.72 -13.86 -20.01
N GLY A 414 -17.83 -13.11 -20.04
CA GLY A 414 -19.16 -13.61 -20.41
C GLY A 414 -19.84 -14.52 -19.38
N VAL A 415 -19.16 -14.86 -18.24
CA VAL A 415 -19.70 -15.75 -17.20
C VAL A 415 -20.09 -14.97 -15.96
N ASN A 416 -19.15 -14.19 -15.37
CA ASN A 416 -19.38 -13.41 -14.16
C ASN A 416 -19.11 -11.89 -14.35
N GLY A 417 -18.89 -11.47 -15.60
CA GLY A 417 -18.59 -10.10 -16.00
C GLY A 417 -18.04 -10.04 -17.41
N PHE A 418 -17.49 -8.89 -17.77
CA PHE A 418 -16.85 -8.67 -19.07
C PHE A 418 -15.42 -8.16 -18.86
N LEU A 419 -14.46 -8.80 -19.54
CA LEU A 419 -13.06 -8.45 -19.53
C LEU A 419 -12.69 -7.82 -20.88
N ILE A 420 -12.37 -6.53 -20.89
CA ILE A 420 -12.21 -5.70 -22.06
C ILE A 420 -10.72 -5.44 -22.33
N PRO A 421 -10.25 -5.44 -23.59
CA PRO A 421 -8.89 -5.02 -23.89
C PRO A 421 -8.56 -3.66 -23.27
N ASN A 422 -7.36 -3.52 -22.71
CA ASN A 422 -6.99 -2.33 -21.97
C ASN A 422 -7.06 -1.05 -22.84
N GLY A 423 -7.91 -0.10 -22.45
CA GLY A 423 -8.11 1.18 -23.13
C GLY A 423 -9.13 1.16 -24.28
N ASP A 424 -9.73 0.03 -24.60
CA ASP A 424 -10.74 -0.11 -25.66
C ASP A 424 -12.12 0.32 -25.14
N THR A 425 -12.43 1.61 -25.28
CA THR A 425 -13.70 2.20 -24.84
C THR A 425 -14.88 1.76 -25.71
N ASP A 426 -14.66 1.45 -26.98
CA ASP A 426 -15.71 0.95 -27.87
C ASP A 426 -16.12 -0.48 -27.50
N ALA A 427 -15.14 -1.34 -27.21
CA ALA A 427 -15.44 -2.68 -26.70
C ALA A 427 -16.14 -2.64 -25.31
N MET A 428 -15.78 -1.68 -24.46
CA MET A 428 -16.46 -1.47 -23.18
C MET A 428 -17.92 -1.02 -23.40
N ALA A 429 -18.17 -0.10 -24.31
CA ALA A 429 -19.52 0.33 -24.71
C ALA A 429 -20.34 -0.84 -25.25
N ALA A 430 -19.75 -1.65 -26.14
CA ALA A 430 -20.41 -2.83 -26.68
C ALA A 430 -20.77 -3.85 -25.58
N ALA A 431 -19.92 -4.00 -24.55
CA ALA A 431 -20.20 -4.87 -23.42
C ALA A 431 -21.37 -4.35 -22.55
N ILE A 432 -21.50 -3.02 -22.38
CA ILE A 432 -22.65 -2.41 -21.70
C ILE A 432 -23.94 -2.73 -22.47
N VAL A 433 -23.98 -2.46 -23.77
CA VAL A 433 -25.15 -2.74 -24.64
C VAL A 433 -25.47 -4.24 -24.65
N ARG A 434 -24.45 -5.10 -24.73
CA ARG A 434 -24.60 -6.55 -24.65
C ARG A 434 -25.27 -6.97 -23.34
N LEU A 435 -24.81 -6.45 -22.19
CA LEU A 435 -25.42 -6.74 -20.90
C LEU A 435 -26.90 -6.39 -20.88
N GLN A 436 -27.26 -5.21 -21.40
CA GLN A 436 -28.65 -4.72 -21.43
C GLN A 436 -29.55 -5.56 -22.36
N SER A 437 -28.97 -6.18 -23.38
CA SER A 437 -29.70 -7.04 -24.35
C SER A 437 -29.83 -8.50 -23.92
N LEU A 438 -29.17 -8.92 -22.81
CA LEU A 438 -29.26 -10.28 -22.30
C LEU A 438 -30.67 -10.57 -21.73
N PRO A 439 -31.21 -11.81 -21.91
CA PRO A 439 -32.38 -12.24 -21.17
C PRO A 439 -32.20 -12.12 -19.65
N ALA A 440 -33.24 -11.73 -18.92
CA ALA A 440 -33.20 -11.48 -17.47
C ALA A 440 -32.60 -12.67 -16.68
N GLU A 441 -32.91 -13.91 -17.11
CA GLU A 441 -32.36 -15.14 -16.51
C GLU A 441 -30.84 -15.24 -16.67
N LYS A 442 -30.27 -14.78 -17.79
CA LYS A 442 -28.82 -14.76 -18.04
C LYS A 442 -28.14 -13.67 -17.22
N VAL A 443 -28.75 -12.47 -17.11
CA VAL A 443 -28.27 -11.40 -16.24
C VAL A 443 -28.24 -11.87 -14.78
N LEU A 444 -29.31 -12.53 -14.32
CA LEU A 444 -29.39 -13.10 -12.98
C LEU A 444 -28.32 -14.17 -12.73
N ALA A 445 -28.09 -15.06 -13.71
CA ALA A 445 -27.05 -16.10 -13.63
C ALA A 445 -25.65 -15.46 -13.54
N MET A 446 -25.35 -14.46 -14.37
CA MET A 446 -24.07 -13.72 -14.36
C MET A 446 -23.86 -13.00 -13.02
N ARG A 447 -24.89 -12.38 -12.47
CA ARG A 447 -24.86 -11.71 -11.16
C ARG A 447 -24.55 -12.68 -10.02
N LYS A 448 -25.22 -13.85 -10.01
CA LYS A 448 -24.92 -14.93 -9.05
C LYS A 448 -23.48 -15.42 -9.18
N ALA A 449 -23.03 -15.65 -10.41
CA ALA A 449 -21.64 -16.04 -10.67
C ALA A 449 -20.62 -14.98 -10.20
N ALA A 450 -20.94 -13.69 -10.33
CA ALA A 450 -20.12 -12.60 -9.80
C ALA A 450 -20.00 -12.69 -8.26
N ILE A 451 -21.12 -12.85 -7.55
CA ILE A 451 -21.15 -13.00 -6.09
C ILE A 451 -20.35 -14.25 -5.66
N ASP A 452 -20.55 -15.39 -6.34
CA ASP A 452 -19.88 -16.65 -6.00
C ASP A 452 -18.36 -16.56 -6.20
N SER A 453 -17.90 -15.85 -7.24
CA SER A 453 -16.48 -15.71 -7.57
C SER A 453 -15.68 -15.00 -6.49
N VAL A 454 -16.30 -14.13 -5.70
CA VAL A 454 -15.60 -13.35 -4.66
C VAL A 454 -15.68 -13.97 -3.27
N GLN A 455 -16.35 -15.12 -3.11
CA GLN A 455 -16.47 -15.80 -1.82
C GLN A 455 -15.09 -16.20 -1.24
N SER A 456 -14.12 -16.52 -2.07
CA SER A 456 -12.75 -16.84 -1.63
C SER A 456 -11.94 -15.63 -1.16
N PHE A 457 -12.45 -14.41 -1.34
CA PHE A 457 -11.81 -13.17 -0.89
C PHE A 457 -12.38 -12.65 0.44
N ASN A 458 -13.27 -13.40 1.11
CA ASN A 458 -13.73 -13.03 2.43
C ASN A 458 -12.62 -13.11 3.48
N ASP A 459 -12.82 -12.44 4.60
CA ASP A 459 -11.84 -12.35 5.68
C ASP A 459 -11.38 -13.71 6.21
N ALA A 460 -12.31 -14.65 6.41
CA ALA A 460 -11.99 -15.98 6.95
C ALA A 460 -11.11 -16.79 5.97
N ALA A 461 -11.44 -16.78 4.69
CA ALA A 461 -10.68 -17.50 3.66
C ALA A 461 -9.25 -16.93 3.50
N VAL A 462 -9.13 -15.61 3.48
CA VAL A 462 -7.82 -14.94 3.35
C VAL A 462 -6.98 -15.09 4.64
N LEU A 463 -7.60 -15.03 5.81
CA LEU A 463 -6.92 -15.32 7.08
C LEU A 463 -6.37 -16.74 7.14
N GLU A 464 -7.09 -17.72 6.59
CA GLU A 464 -6.60 -19.09 6.52
C GLU A 464 -5.36 -19.21 5.63
N LEU A 465 -5.32 -18.49 4.49
CA LEU A 465 -4.11 -18.41 3.66
C LEU A 465 -2.94 -17.77 4.43
N TRP A 466 -3.19 -16.66 5.15
CA TRP A 466 -2.18 -16.04 6.00
C TRP A 466 -1.66 -17.00 7.07
N ASN A 467 -2.56 -17.67 7.80
CA ASN A 467 -2.20 -18.65 8.83
C ASN A 467 -1.30 -19.76 8.28
N LYS A 468 -1.71 -20.38 7.17
CA LYS A 468 -0.97 -21.44 6.50
C LYS A 468 0.46 -20.99 6.12
N GLU A 469 0.59 -19.87 5.44
CA GLU A 469 1.88 -19.44 4.92
C GLU A 469 2.79 -18.86 6.02
N LEU A 470 2.23 -18.19 7.04
CA LEU A 470 3.00 -17.71 8.19
C LEU A 470 3.54 -18.89 9.03
N ARG A 471 2.73 -19.94 9.28
CA ARG A 471 3.20 -21.16 9.97
C ARG A 471 4.34 -21.83 9.22
N LYS A 472 4.22 -21.93 7.90
CA LYS A 472 5.26 -22.48 7.03
C LYS A 472 6.53 -21.62 7.10
N ALA A 473 6.41 -20.31 7.02
CA ALA A 473 7.54 -19.39 7.07
C ALA A 473 8.26 -19.44 8.44
N TRP A 474 7.54 -19.46 9.57
CA TRP A 474 8.12 -19.63 10.90
C TRP A 474 8.83 -20.98 11.08
N LYS A 475 8.22 -22.08 10.59
CA LYS A 475 8.84 -23.40 10.59
C LYS A 475 10.16 -23.42 9.81
N HIS A 476 10.20 -22.82 8.64
CA HIS A 476 11.41 -22.74 7.82
C HIS A 476 12.47 -21.82 8.44
N LYS A 477 12.05 -20.72 9.08
CA LYS A 477 12.96 -19.80 9.75
C LYS A 477 13.71 -20.46 10.91
N SER A 478 13.13 -21.40 11.61
CA SER A 478 13.76 -22.13 12.71
C SER A 478 14.87 -23.10 12.24
N ALA A 479 14.86 -23.53 10.99
CA ALA A 479 15.82 -24.45 10.44
C ALA A 479 17.16 -23.77 10.11
N VAL A 480 18.28 -24.27 10.61
CA VAL A 480 19.63 -23.68 10.44
C VAL A 480 20.06 -23.64 8.96
N TRP A 481 19.79 -24.71 8.22
CA TRP A 481 20.13 -24.82 6.80
C TRP A 481 19.36 -23.82 5.91
N TRP A 482 18.14 -23.43 6.28
CA TRP A 482 17.33 -22.49 5.53
C TRP A 482 17.98 -21.10 5.44
N ARG A 483 18.75 -20.68 6.44
CA ARG A 483 19.47 -19.39 6.42
C ARG A 483 20.61 -19.40 5.40
N ALA A 484 21.35 -20.51 5.31
CA ALA A 484 22.42 -20.67 4.30
C ALA A 484 21.83 -20.69 2.88
N LEU A 485 20.72 -21.41 2.69
CA LEU A 485 20.01 -21.49 1.42
C LEU A 485 19.49 -20.10 0.97
N ARG A 486 18.91 -19.33 1.87
CA ARG A 486 18.41 -17.97 1.55
C ARG A 486 19.53 -17.02 1.15
N LYS A 487 20.69 -17.07 1.83
CA LYS A 487 21.86 -16.29 1.44
C LYS A 487 22.31 -16.65 0.02
N TRP A 488 22.37 -17.92 -0.28
CA TRP A 488 22.70 -18.41 -1.62
C TRP A 488 21.66 -18.00 -2.67
N GLN A 489 20.36 -18.12 -2.35
CA GLN A 489 19.27 -17.71 -3.24
C GLN A 489 19.29 -16.20 -3.52
N ALA A 490 19.50 -15.35 -2.49
CA ALA A 490 19.60 -13.91 -2.66
C ALA A 490 20.77 -13.54 -3.62
N THR A 491 21.94 -14.16 -3.43
CA THR A 491 23.10 -13.94 -4.31
C THR A 491 22.82 -14.39 -5.76
N ASN A 492 22.12 -15.50 -5.93
CA ASN A 492 21.78 -16.00 -7.26
C ASN A 492 20.63 -15.22 -7.91
N ALA A 493 19.67 -14.71 -7.13
CA ALA A 493 18.64 -13.82 -7.62
C ALA A 493 19.21 -12.49 -8.14
N GLU A 494 20.20 -11.90 -7.44
CA GLU A 494 20.90 -10.72 -7.93
C GLU A 494 21.59 -10.98 -9.27
N LYS A 495 22.28 -12.14 -9.40
CA LYS A 495 22.93 -12.54 -10.65
C LYS A 495 21.92 -12.82 -11.76
N ALA A 496 20.80 -13.47 -11.45
CA ALA A 496 19.73 -13.75 -12.40
C ALA A 496 19.02 -12.47 -12.83
N TYR A 497 18.76 -11.57 -11.88
CA TYR A 497 18.19 -10.25 -12.12
C TYR A 497 19.14 -9.41 -13.01
N ALA A 498 20.43 -9.35 -12.69
CA ALA A 498 21.41 -8.64 -13.51
C ALA A 498 21.52 -9.15 -14.96
N ARG A 499 21.29 -10.46 -15.18
CA ARG A 499 21.26 -11.06 -16.53
C ARG A 499 19.96 -10.80 -17.30
N ARG A 500 18.85 -10.59 -16.59
CA ARG A 500 17.51 -10.35 -17.12
C ARG A 500 17.08 -8.89 -16.95
N ALA A 501 18.01 -8.04 -16.44
CA ALA A 501 17.71 -6.73 -15.88
C ALA A 501 16.70 -5.97 -16.74
N PRO A 502 15.49 -5.75 -16.21
CA PRO A 502 14.58 -4.79 -16.80
C PRO A 502 15.21 -3.39 -16.70
N GLU A 503 14.91 -2.52 -17.62
CA GLU A 503 15.27 -1.12 -17.47
C GLU A 503 14.57 -0.53 -16.22
N ILE A 504 15.26 0.40 -15.56
CA ILE A 504 14.67 1.15 -14.46
C ILE A 504 14.04 2.39 -15.08
N GLY A 505 12.74 2.57 -14.90
CA GLY A 505 12.02 3.73 -15.40
C GLY A 505 12.51 5.06 -14.83
N PRO A 506 12.19 6.19 -15.47
CA PRO A 506 12.61 7.50 -15.05
C PRO A 506 12.10 7.83 -13.64
N LYS A 507 12.86 8.65 -12.90
CA LYS A 507 12.48 9.13 -11.57
C LYS A 507 11.17 9.90 -11.66
N THR A 508 10.13 9.39 -11.02
CA THR A 508 8.91 10.17 -10.83
C THR A 508 9.26 11.40 -9.98
N PRO A 509 9.02 12.62 -10.45
CA PRO A 509 9.25 13.80 -9.62
C PRO A 509 8.42 13.69 -8.34
N PRO A 510 8.92 14.19 -7.20
CA PRO A 510 8.15 14.21 -5.97
C PRO A 510 6.86 15.01 -6.21
N ALA A 511 5.75 14.47 -5.73
CA ALA A 511 4.47 15.17 -5.78
C ALA A 511 4.61 16.55 -5.11
N PRO A 512 4.01 17.61 -5.66
CA PRO A 512 4.04 18.93 -5.05
C PRO A 512 3.46 18.86 -3.63
N ARG A 513 4.09 19.59 -2.72
CA ARG A 513 3.60 19.72 -1.33
C ARG A 513 2.26 20.45 -1.37
N ARG A 514 1.26 19.85 -0.81
CA ARG A 514 0.02 20.51 -0.34
C ARG A 514 0.09 20.69 1.16
#